data_f92d11e9eaa97ad400e1e905a8345b74
#
_entry.id   f92d11e9eaa97ad400e1e905a8345b74
#
_cell.length_a   1.000
_cell.length_b   1.000
_cell.length_c   1.000
_cell.angle_alpha   90.00
_cell.angle_beta   90.00
_cell.angle_gamma   90.00
#
_symmetry.space_group_name_H-M   'P 1'
#
loop_
_entity.id
_entity.type
_entity.pdbx_description
1 polymer ?
#
loop_
_entity_poly.entity_id
_entity_poly.type
_entity_poly.pdbx_seq_one_letter_code
_entity_poly.pdbx_strand_id
1 'polypeptide(L)'
;MQTMKRLLAFALALTMVFALAACGGKSGTTDSTATAGTTPTAAAVTENAVYRTLYASEVTTLNYLITGQTNELTIAANVVDCLVEYDSYGNVEPALATSWEQNEDATVWTFHIREGVNWVDKDGNVVAPVTANDWVSSAHYACDANNDSDTFYTMSGVIAGADAYYDWTAYQMALPDATDGTDESGNAVKFITNEDGEQEILEEVPEASIDDIGVKALDEYTLEFTLESSRPYFLSMVSFGPYMPVYGPFLDECGSKFGTDNSTLLYCGAFILSTYEPQQQRVLTKNPTYWDKDNVFLDAIQMTYNAEATSIATTMYQSGEVDQADISSDLLSAMMADPNTKDLIHPSRANTSYAYWYLFNFDPNFDAEYRTRKLEAGREQ
;
A
#
# COMPACT_ATOMS: atom_id res chain seq x y z
N MET A 1 -33.96 46.73 9.09
CA MET A 1 -33.16 45.51 8.92
C MET A 1 -32.70 44.83 10.23
N GLN A 2 -32.55 45.52 11.34
CA GLN A 2 -32.17 44.94 12.64
C GLN A 2 -33.33 44.23 13.40
N THR A 3 -34.56 44.63 13.21
CA THR A 3 -35.76 44.06 13.85
C THR A 3 -36.12 42.69 13.26
N MET A 4 -35.87 42.44 11.98
CA MET A 4 -36.17 41.19 11.29
C MET A 4 -35.19 40.07 11.65
N LYS A 5 -33.92 40.42 11.99
CA LYS A 5 -32.90 39.44 12.43
C LYS A 5 -33.15 38.96 13.87
N ARG A 6 -33.79 39.74 14.72
CA ARG A 6 -34.15 39.36 16.10
C ARG A 6 -35.36 38.45 16.16
N LEU A 7 -36.31 38.57 15.23
CA LEU A 7 -37.45 37.65 15.12
C LEU A 7 -37.09 36.28 14.58
N LEU A 8 -36.06 36.19 13.69
CA LEU A 8 -35.57 34.89 13.20
C LEU A 8 -34.78 34.10 14.27
N ALA A 9 -34.05 34.79 15.15
CA ALA A 9 -33.31 34.17 16.26
C ALA A 9 -34.26 33.61 17.34
N PHE A 10 -35.43 34.24 17.57
CA PHE A 10 -36.42 33.75 18.53
C PHE A 10 -37.22 32.54 18.00
N ALA A 11 -37.43 32.44 16.70
CA ALA A 11 -38.12 31.30 16.09
C ALA A 11 -37.27 30.05 16.09
N LEU A 12 -35.92 30.16 15.97
CA LEU A 12 -35.00 29.02 16.04
C LEU A 12 -34.81 28.48 17.47
N ALA A 13 -34.92 29.32 18.48
CA ALA A 13 -34.79 28.90 19.88
C ALA A 13 -36.02 28.15 20.39
N LEU A 14 -37.21 28.36 19.79
CA LEU A 14 -38.44 27.72 20.24
C LEU A 14 -38.63 26.29 19.68
N THR A 15 -37.93 25.93 18.62
CA THR A 15 -37.98 24.58 18.01
C THR A 15 -37.08 23.56 18.71
N MET A 16 -36.11 23.98 19.54
CA MET A 16 -35.22 23.08 20.27
C MET A 16 -35.77 22.61 21.64
N VAL A 17 -36.87 23.15 22.11
CA VAL A 17 -37.42 22.82 23.44
C VAL A 17 -38.44 21.67 23.41
N PHE A 18 -38.90 21.21 22.26
CA PHE A 18 -39.90 20.14 22.13
C PHE A 18 -39.37 18.75 21.84
N ALA A 19 -38.04 18.54 21.77
CA ALA A 19 -37.45 17.25 21.46
C ALA A 19 -37.02 16.43 22.70
N LEU A 20 -37.24 16.87 23.91
CA LEU A 20 -36.75 16.25 25.16
C LEU A 20 -37.84 15.62 26.07
N ALA A 21 -39.01 15.33 25.56
CA ALA A 21 -40.09 14.75 26.36
C ALA A 21 -40.74 13.53 25.71
N ALA A 22 -39.99 12.47 25.47
CA ALA A 22 -40.55 11.14 25.20
C ALA A 22 -39.52 10.03 25.41
N CYS A 23 -39.24 9.64 26.64
CA CYS A 23 -38.90 8.24 27.01
C CYS A 23 -38.83 8.14 28.54
N GLY A 24 -39.96 7.94 29.14
CA GLY A 24 -40.09 7.48 30.53
C GLY A 24 -40.95 6.24 30.55
N GLY A 25 -40.42 5.11 31.05
CA GLY A 25 -41.30 3.95 31.24
C GLY A 25 -40.64 2.67 31.67
N LYS A 26 -40.54 2.48 33.01
CA LYS A 26 -40.71 1.25 33.79
C LYS A 26 -39.56 0.25 33.93
N SER A 27 -39.03 0.30 35.13
CA SER A 27 -38.30 -0.77 35.82
C SER A 27 -39.20 -2.03 36.04
N GLY A 28 -38.58 -3.19 35.79
CA GLY A 28 -39.08 -4.51 36.22
C GLY A 28 -37.91 -5.33 36.68
N THR A 29 -37.80 -5.52 37.98
CA THR A 29 -36.88 -6.41 38.68
C THR A 29 -37.28 -7.87 38.43
N THR A 30 -36.34 -8.73 38.04
CA THR A 30 -36.38 -10.16 38.42
C THR A 30 -34.96 -10.76 38.47
N ASP A 31 -34.85 -11.64 39.41
CA ASP A 31 -33.74 -12.20 40.10
C ASP A 31 -32.84 -13.13 39.25
N SER A 32 -31.62 -13.25 39.71
CA SER A 32 -30.50 -14.06 39.28
C SER A 32 -30.71 -15.55 39.26
N THR A 33 -30.07 -16.23 38.30
CA THR A 33 -29.36 -17.48 38.56
C THR A 33 -28.19 -17.62 37.55
N ALA A 34 -26.98 -17.77 38.08
CA ALA A 34 -25.77 -18.03 37.33
C ALA A 34 -25.78 -19.43 36.73
N THR A 35 -25.44 -19.53 35.45
CA THR A 35 -25.01 -20.80 34.85
C THR A 35 -23.86 -20.55 33.90
N ALA A 36 -22.82 -21.35 34.05
CA ALA A 36 -21.53 -21.26 33.37
C ALA A 36 -21.62 -21.61 31.88
N GLY A 37 -20.70 -21.01 31.13
CA GLY A 37 -20.22 -21.52 29.85
C GLY A 37 -20.99 -21.04 28.64
N THR A 38 -20.68 -19.83 28.14
CA THR A 38 -21.01 -19.42 26.77
C THR A 38 -19.74 -19.29 25.97
N THR A 39 -19.59 -20.20 25.03
CA THR A 39 -18.75 -19.99 23.82
C THR A 39 -19.04 -18.61 23.29
N PRO A 40 -18.04 -17.82 22.84
CA PRO A 40 -18.32 -16.53 22.24
C PRO A 40 -19.15 -16.74 20.98
N THR A 41 -20.43 -16.37 21.06
CA THR A 41 -21.28 -16.25 19.90
C THR A 41 -20.67 -15.16 19.03
N ALA A 42 -20.35 -15.48 17.77
CA ALA A 42 -19.96 -14.50 16.78
C ALA A 42 -20.93 -13.31 16.87
N ALA A 43 -20.38 -12.11 17.04
CA ALA A 43 -21.18 -10.89 17.07
C ALA A 43 -22.01 -10.85 15.78
N ALA A 44 -23.30 -10.59 15.91
CA ALA A 44 -24.17 -10.41 14.75
C ALA A 44 -23.57 -9.29 13.90
N VAL A 45 -23.25 -9.59 12.63
CA VAL A 45 -22.82 -8.60 11.65
C VAL A 45 -23.91 -7.54 11.58
N THR A 46 -23.62 -6.33 12.03
CA THR A 46 -24.53 -5.19 11.88
C THR A 46 -24.41 -4.72 10.45
N GLU A 47 -25.52 -4.62 9.73
CA GLU A 47 -25.54 -3.98 8.40
C GLU A 47 -24.81 -2.64 8.48
N ASN A 48 -23.82 -2.39 7.57
CA ASN A 48 -22.96 -1.22 7.50
C ASN A 48 -21.84 -1.14 8.57
N ALA A 49 -21.02 -2.16 8.67
CA ALA A 49 -19.78 -2.15 9.44
C ALA A 49 -18.72 -1.29 8.74
N VAL A 50 -18.64 0.00 9.08
CA VAL A 50 -17.66 0.94 8.51
C VAL A 50 -16.58 1.22 9.54
N TYR A 51 -15.31 1.02 9.14
CA TYR A 51 -14.15 1.43 9.93
C TYR A 51 -13.67 2.81 9.48
N ARG A 52 -13.64 3.77 10.40
CA ARG A 52 -13.34 5.18 10.14
C ARG A 52 -11.98 5.54 10.70
N THR A 53 -11.13 6.13 9.88
CA THR A 53 -9.78 6.57 10.28
C THR A 53 -9.40 7.88 9.59
N LEU A 54 -8.25 8.45 9.97
CA LEU A 54 -7.70 9.67 9.40
C LEU A 54 -6.41 9.38 8.64
N TYR A 55 -6.09 10.26 7.67
CA TYR A 55 -4.77 10.32 7.07
C TYR A 55 -4.32 11.78 6.91
N ALA A 56 -3.01 12.04 7.02
CA ALA A 56 -2.43 13.39 6.99
C ALA A 56 -1.66 13.70 5.70
N SER A 57 -1.24 12.67 4.97
CA SER A 57 -0.41 12.85 3.77
C SER A 57 -1.06 12.20 2.57
N GLU A 58 -1.03 12.90 1.44
CA GLU A 58 -1.47 12.32 0.18
C GLU A 58 -0.47 11.27 -0.32
N VAL A 59 -0.98 10.37 -1.16
CA VAL A 59 -0.16 9.48 -1.96
C VAL A 59 0.28 10.20 -3.23
N THR A 60 1.46 9.89 -3.70
CA THR A 60 1.99 10.45 -4.97
C THR A 60 1.52 9.63 -6.16
N THR A 61 1.28 8.35 -5.93
CA THR A 61 0.78 7.41 -6.93
C THR A 61 -0.04 6.30 -6.26
N LEU A 62 -0.90 5.67 -7.02
CA LEU A 62 -1.54 4.40 -6.67
C LEU A 62 -0.90 3.22 -7.45
N ASN A 63 0.14 3.49 -8.25
CA ASN A 63 0.88 2.45 -8.98
C ASN A 63 1.78 1.68 -8.01
N TYR A 64 1.25 0.58 -7.49
CA TYR A 64 1.93 -0.27 -6.52
C TYR A 64 3.14 -1.05 -7.07
N LEU A 65 3.33 -1.05 -8.39
CA LEU A 65 4.47 -1.73 -9.03
C LEU A 65 5.75 -0.90 -9.01
N ILE A 66 5.64 0.42 -8.73
CA ILE A 66 6.79 1.32 -8.75
C ILE A 66 7.09 1.95 -7.39
N THR A 67 6.16 1.92 -6.44
CA THR A 67 6.34 2.63 -5.17
C THR A 67 6.80 1.73 -4.03
N GLY A 68 7.71 2.27 -3.19
CA GLY A 68 8.09 1.71 -1.89
C GLY A 68 7.47 2.45 -0.70
N GLN A 69 6.56 3.42 -0.94
CA GLN A 69 5.99 4.24 0.13
C GLN A 69 4.90 3.51 0.91
N THR A 70 5.02 3.50 2.24
CA THR A 70 4.12 2.75 3.13
C THR A 70 2.66 3.16 3.01
N ASN A 71 2.37 4.46 2.86
CA ASN A 71 1.00 4.98 2.72
C ASN A 71 0.33 4.52 1.42
N GLU A 72 1.09 4.34 0.35
CA GLU A 72 0.65 3.86 -0.95
C GLU A 72 0.45 2.34 -0.91
N LEU A 73 1.44 1.61 -0.41
CA LEU A 73 1.37 0.15 -0.25
C LEU A 73 0.28 -0.28 0.74
N THR A 74 -0.07 0.54 1.74
CA THR A 74 -1.19 0.27 2.63
C THR A 74 -2.53 0.24 1.89
N ILE A 75 -2.71 1.10 0.87
CA ILE A 75 -3.89 1.04 0.01
C ILE A 75 -3.82 -0.22 -0.85
N ALA A 76 -2.69 -0.44 -1.52
CA ALA A 76 -2.49 -1.59 -2.41
C ALA A 76 -2.80 -2.92 -1.71
N ALA A 77 -2.29 -3.13 -0.49
CA ALA A 77 -2.50 -4.36 0.30
C ALA A 77 -3.96 -4.66 0.66
N ASN A 78 -4.86 -3.67 0.57
CA ASN A 78 -6.29 -3.88 0.79
C ASN A 78 -7.06 -4.16 -0.50
N VAL A 79 -6.50 -3.76 -1.64
CA VAL A 79 -7.24 -3.77 -2.92
C VAL A 79 -6.68 -4.75 -3.94
N VAL A 80 -5.45 -5.23 -3.74
CA VAL A 80 -4.79 -6.26 -4.57
C VAL A 80 -4.20 -7.32 -3.65
N ASP A 81 -4.57 -8.58 -3.85
CA ASP A 81 -4.00 -9.69 -3.10
C ASP A 81 -2.62 -10.09 -3.64
N CYS A 82 -1.81 -10.66 -2.76
CA CYS A 82 -0.52 -11.27 -3.08
C CYS A 82 -0.64 -12.79 -3.32
N LEU A 83 0.47 -13.44 -3.68
CA LEU A 83 0.53 -14.92 -3.75
C LEU A 83 0.28 -15.54 -2.37
N VAL A 84 0.84 -14.94 -1.33
CA VAL A 84 0.73 -15.40 0.05
C VAL A 84 0.40 -14.23 0.97
N GLU A 85 -0.16 -14.53 2.13
CA GLU A 85 -0.42 -13.57 3.20
C GLU A 85 0.19 -14.03 4.51
N TYR A 86 0.06 -13.22 5.57
CA TYR A 86 0.56 -13.57 6.90
C TYR A 86 -0.58 -13.57 7.90
N ASP A 87 -0.64 -14.66 8.69
CA ASP A 87 -1.55 -14.73 9.82
C ASP A 87 -1.16 -13.72 10.93
N SER A 88 -1.96 -13.69 12.00
CA SER A 88 -1.69 -12.82 13.14
C SER A 88 -0.41 -13.16 13.92
N TYR A 89 0.22 -14.28 13.67
CA TYR A 89 1.46 -14.73 14.30
C TYR A 89 2.68 -14.55 13.39
N GLY A 90 2.47 -14.14 12.13
CA GLY A 90 3.51 -13.98 11.13
C GLY A 90 3.85 -15.27 10.37
N ASN A 91 2.99 -16.27 10.42
CA ASN A 91 3.12 -17.45 9.57
C ASN A 91 2.58 -17.14 8.19
N VAL A 92 3.24 -17.70 7.16
CA VAL A 92 2.81 -17.55 5.77
C VAL A 92 1.59 -18.46 5.53
N GLU A 93 0.53 -17.87 4.97
CA GLU A 93 -0.72 -18.54 4.61
C GLU A 93 -0.99 -18.38 3.10
N PRO A 94 -1.72 -19.34 2.49
CA PRO A 94 -2.14 -19.23 1.11
C PRO A 94 -3.11 -18.06 0.87
N ALA A 95 -2.83 -17.24 -0.17
CA ALA A 95 -3.76 -16.20 -0.65
C ALA A 95 -4.15 -16.50 -2.11
N LEU A 96 -3.61 -15.75 -3.10
CA LEU A 96 -3.85 -16.07 -4.52
C LEU A 96 -3.13 -17.35 -4.97
N ALA A 97 -2.03 -17.74 -4.32
CA ALA A 97 -1.50 -19.08 -4.48
C ALA A 97 -2.17 -20.03 -3.48
N THR A 98 -2.70 -21.14 -3.96
CA THR A 98 -3.30 -22.21 -3.13
C THR A 98 -2.25 -23.14 -2.55
N SER A 99 -1.10 -23.25 -3.23
CA SER A 99 0.07 -24.03 -2.83
C SER A 99 1.29 -23.60 -3.64
N TRP A 100 2.47 -24.02 -3.17
CA TRP A 100 3.73 -23.78 -3.85
C TRP A 100 4.73 -24.88 -3.54
N GLU A 101 5.70 -25.03 -4.42
CA GLU A 101 6.86 -25.89 -4.25
C GLU A 101 8.12 -25.19 -4.74
N GLN A 102 9.27 -25.70 -4.30
CA GLN A 102 10.58 -25.27 -4.76
C GLN A 102 11.41 -26.48 -5.17
N ASN A 103 12.35 -26.26 -6.09
CA ASN A 103 13.34 -27.29 -6.42
C ASN A 103 14.33 -27.49 -5.24
N GLU A 104 15.19 -28.51 -5.35
CA GLU A 104 16.15 -28.90 -4.29
C GLU A 104 17.07 -27.73 -3.87
N ASP A 105 17.46 -26.88 -4.83
CA ASP A 105 18.39 -25.78 -4.63
C ASP A 105 17.68 -24.45 -4.25
N ALA A 106 16.36 -24.43 -4.17
CA ALA A 106 15.57 -23.21 -3.96
C ALA A 106 15.90 -22.08 -4.97
N THR A 107 16.17 -22.45 -6.21
CA THR A 107 16.39 -21.55 -7.34
C THR A 107 15.20 -21.47 -8.28
N VAL A 108 14.26 -22.43 -8.18
CA VAL A 108 13.00 -22.42 -8.94
C VAL A 108 11.86 -22.61 -7.97
N TRP A 109 10.87 -21.73 -8.06
CA TRP A 109 9.67 -21.76 -7.25
C TRP A 109 8.44 -21.81 -8.16
N THR A 110 7.56 -22.76 -7.90
CA THR A 110 6.30 -22.92 -8.65
C THR A 110 5.13 -22.65 -7.74
N PHE A 111 4.21 -21.80 -8.16
CA PHE A 111 3.00 -21.42 -7.43
C PHE A 111 1.77 -21.85 -8.22
N HIS A 112 0.80 -22.47 -7.52
CA HIS A 112 -0.49 -22.85 -8.08
C HIS A 112 -1.52 -21.77 -7.73
N ILE A 113 -1.97 -21.05 -8.75
CA ILE A 113 -2.84 -19.89 -8.60
C ILE A 113 -4.29 -20.34 -8.36
N ARG A 114 -4.99 -19.64 -7.52
CA ARG A 114 -6.41 -19.85 -7.20
C ARG A 114 -7.29 -19.55 -8.40
N GLU A 115 -8.03 -20.56 -8.86
CA GLU A 115 -9.01 -20.40 -9.93
C GLU A 115 -10.24 -19.61 -9.45
N GLY A 116 -10.92 -18.90 -10.37
CA GLY A 116 -12.18 -18.22 -10.12
C GLY A 116 -12.05 -16.86 -9.42
N VAL A 117 -10.83 -16.37 -9.17
CA VAL A 117 -10.58 -14.98 -8.75
C VAL A 117 -10.67 -14.07 -9.95
N ASN A 118 -11.25 -12.89 -9.77
CA ASN A 118 -11.46 -11.95 -10.86
C ASN A 118 -10.90 -10.56 -10.53
N TRP A 119 -10.38 -9.91 -11.53
CA TRP A 119 -10.19 -8.49 -11.56
C TRP A 119 -11.54 -7.79 -11.70
N VAL A 120 -11.76 -6.77 -10.88
CA VAL A 120 -12.94 -5.90 -10.95
C VAL A 120 -12.54 -4.44 -11.10
N ASP A 121 -13.41 -3.65 -11.72
CA ASP A 121 -13.25 -2.19 -11.78
C ASP A 121 -13.67 -1.51 -10.46
N LYS A 122 -13.52 -0.17 -10.40
CA LYS A 122 -13.90 0.62 -9.22
C LYS A 122 -15.38 0.54 -8.82
N ASP A 123 -16.24 0.07 -9.71
CA ASP A 123 -17.68 -0.09 -9.51
C ASP A 123 -18.05 -1.55 -9.19
N GLY A 124 -17.05 -2.45 -9.13
CA GLY A 124 -17.22 -3.88 -8.80
C GLY A 124 -17.63 -4.76 -9.99
N ASN A 125 -17.56 -4.25 -11.22
CA ASN A 125 -17.84 -5.06 -12.40
C ASN A 125 -16.64 -5.93 -12.74
N VAL A 126 -16.89 -7.22 -13.03
CA VAL A 126 -15.85 -8.16 -13.44
C VAL A 126 -15.29 -7.77 -14.79
N VAL A 127 -13.97 -7.68 -14.89
CA VAL A 127 -13.21 -7.33 -16.10
C VAL A 127 -12.54 -8.56 -16.71
N ALA A 128 -11.79 -9.32 -15.88
CA ALA A 128 -11.03 -10.48 -16.34
C ALA A 128 -10.77 -11.46 -15.18
N PRO A 129 -10.47 -12.75 -15.46
CA PRO A 129 -9.93 -13.64 -14.43
C PRO A 129 -8.51 -13.25 -14.05
N VAL A 130 -8.11 -13.50 -12.80
CA VAL A 130 -6.72 -13.45 -12.37
C VAL A 130 -6.02 -14.73 -12.82
N THR A 131 -4.87 -14.59 -13.48
CA THR A 131 -4.10 -15.70 -14.04
C THR A 131 -2.61 -15.55 -13.75
N ALA A 132 -1.83 -16.60 -13.99
CA ALA A 132 -0.36 -16.57 -13.83
C ALA A 132 0.32 -15.48 -14.70
N ASN A 133 -0.28 -15.11 -15.83
CA ASN A 133 0.25 -14.05 -16.70
C ASN A 133 0.25 -12.67 -16.03
N ASP A 134 -0.58 -12.46 -15.01
CA ASP A 134 -0.65 -11.17 -14.33
C ASP A 134 0.64 -10.88 -13.53
N TRP A 135 1.33 -11.90 -13.03
CA TRP A 135 2.66 -11.77 -12.43
C TRP A 135 3.77 -11.59 -13.45
N VAL A 136 3.64 -12.23 -14.62
CA VAL A 136 4.55 -11.99 -15.76
C VAL A 136 4.48 -10.53 -16.16
N SER A 137 3.27 -9.98 -16.30
CA SER A 137 3.06 -8.56 -16.62
C SER A 137 3.66 -7.62 -15.58
N SER A 138 3.52 -7.94 -14.28
CA SER A 138 4.12 -7.15 -13.20
C SER A 138 5.64 -7.15 -13.26
N ALA A 139 6.26 -8.33 -13.46
CA ALA A 139 7.70 -8.46 -13.56
C ALA A 139 8.24 -7.72 -14.79
N HIS A 140 7.60 -7.85 -15.92
CA HIS A 140 7.96 -7.13 -17.15
C HIS A 140 7.93 -5.62 -16.94
N TYR A 141 6.88 -5.13 -16.26
CA TYR A 141 6.72 -3.71 -15.96
C TYR A 141 7.78 -3.20 -14.99
N ALA A 142 8.01 -3.91 -13.89
CA ALA A 142 8.96 -3.48 -12.84
C ALA A 142 10.43 -3.58 -13.30
N CYS A 143 10.76 -4.52 -14.20
CA CYS A 143 12.10 -4.69 -14.75
C CYS A 143 12.42 -3.79 -15.96
N ASP A 144 11.46 -3.00 -16.43
CA ASP A 144 11.71 -2.01 -17.49
C ASP A 144 12.10 -0.66 -16.86
N ALA A 145 13.33 -0.20 -17.09
CA ALA A 145 13.86 1.06 -16.57
C ALA A 145 13.01 2.29 -16.96
N ASN A 146 12.25 2.23 -18.08
CA ASN A 146 11.35 3.30 -18.48
C ASN A 146 10.23 3.56 -17.47
N ASN A 147 9.91 2.61 -16.61
CA ASN A 147 8.85 2.73 -15.61
C ASN A 147 9.33 3.26 -14.26
N ASP A 148 10.65 3.45 -14.08
CA ASP A 148 11.28 4.07 -12.91
C ASP A 148 10.77 3.48 -11.58
N SER A 149 10.85 2.14 -11.46
CA SER A 149 10.37 1.44 -10.28
C SER A 149 11.34 1.56 -9.11
N ASP A 150 10.97 2.35 -8.09
CA ASP A 150 11.70 2.45 -6.82
C ASP A 150 11.90 1.11 -6.12
N THR A 151 11.12 0.10 -6.50
CA THR A 151 11.14 -1.23 -5.88
C THR A 151 11.83 -2.30 -6.72
N PHE A 152 12.36 -1.96 -7.89
CA PHE A 152 13.14 -2.88 -8.73
C PHE A 152 14.27 -3.57 -7.96
N TYR A 153 14.88 -2.89 -6.97
CA TYR A 153 15.94 -3.47 -6.14
C TYR A 153 15.52 -4.78 -5.44
N THR A 154 14.24 -5.05 -5.31
CA THR A 154 13.75 -6.33 -4.74
C THR A 154 13.80 -7.48 -5.75
N MET A 155 13.89 -7.18 -7.04
CA MET A 155 14.04 -8.14 -8.13
C MET A 155 15.49 -8.26 -8.62
N SER A 156 16.25 -7.15 -8.52
CA SER A 156 17.67 -7.09 -8.87
C SER A 156 18.51 -8.09 -8.08
N GLY A 157 19.32 -8.89 -8.76
CA GLY A 157 20.11 -9.97 -8.20
C GLY A 157 19.27 -11.11 -7.58
N VAL A 158 17.95 -11.11 -7.81
CA VAL A 158 17.01 -12.11 -7.31
C VAL A 158 16.40 -12.90 -8.46
N ILE A 159 15.69 -12.23 -9.35
CA ILE A 159 15.02 -12.85 -10.50
C ILE A 159 16.02 -12.97 -11.67
N ALA A 160 16.17 -14.16 -12.18
CA ALA A 160 17.06 -14.41 -13.32
C ALA A 160 16.68 -13.50 -14.51
N GLY A 161 17.66 -12.86 -15.13
CA GLY A 161 17.48 -11.99 -16.28
C GLY A 161 16.92 -10.60 -15.98
N ALA A 162 16.47 -10.30 -14.75
CA ALA A 162 15.90 -9.02 -14.40
C ALA A 162 16.89 -7.86 -14.58
N ASP A 163 18.12 -8.00 -14.05
CA ASP A 163 19.16 -6.98 -14.17
C ASP A 163 19.56 -6.76 -15.64
N ALA A 164 19.73 -7.85 -16.40
CA ALA A 164 20.11 -7.74 -17.81
C ALA A 164 19.07 -6.96 -18.63
N TYR A 165 17.78 -7.19 -18.38
CA TYR A 165 16.73 -6.47 -19.07
C TYR A 165 16.61 -5.01 -18.61
N TYR A 166 16.74 -4.77 -17.31
CA TYR A 166 16.75 -3.41 -16.76
C TYR A 166 17.90 -2.58 -17.32
N ASP A 167 19.14 -3.12 -17.30
CA ASP A 167 20.32 -2.44 -17.83
C ASP A 167 20.18 -2.16 -19.33
N TRP A 168 19.64 -3.13 -20.09
CA TRP A 168 19.37 -2.94 -21.51
C TRP A 168 18.36 -1.81 -21.79
N THR A 169 17.24 -1.77 -21.05
CA THR A 169 16.23 -0.70 -21.22
C THR A 169 16.77 0.65 -20.77
N ALA A 170 17.54 0.72 -19.68
CA ALA A 170 18.21 1.93 -19.22
C ALA A 170 19.23 2.44 -20.27
N TYR A 171 20.00 1.55 -20.86
CA TYR A 171 20.91 1.89 -21.96
C TYR A 171 20.15 2.46 -23.17
N GLN A 172 19.01 1.84 -23.55
CA GLN A 172 18.16 2.35 -24.65
C GLN A 172 17.59 3.74 -24.35
N MET A 173 17.24 4.01 -23.09
CA MET A 173 16.78 5.37 -22.67
C MET A 173 17.88 6.42 -22.80
N ALA A 174 19.14 6.07 -22.51
CA ALA A 174 20.25 7.00 -22.54
C ALA A 174 20.76 7.28 -23.97
N LEU A 175 20.56 6.34 -24.91
CA LEU A 175 21.07 6.45 -26.27
C LEU A 175 20.68 7.72 -27.05
N PRO A 176 19.44 8.23 -26.99
CA PRO A 176 19.05 9.43 -27.73
C PRO A 176 19.82 10.70 -27.33
N ASP A 177 20.26 10.78 -26.07
CA ASP A 177 21.00 11.91 -25.51
C ASP A 177 22.52 11.72 -25.57
N ALA A 178 22.99 10.55 -26.01
CA ALA A 178 24.39 10.23 -26.10
C ALA A 178 25.08 10.93 -27.28
N THR A 179 26.32 11.35 -27.07
CA THR A 179 27.15 12.00 -28.08
C THR A 179 28.36 11.11 -28.43
N ASP A 180 28.69 11.01 -29.72
CA ASP A 180 29.87 10.24 -30.15
C ASP A 180 31.16 10.97 -29.77
N GLY A 181 32.15 10.22 -29.30
CA GLY A 181 33.45 10.75 -28.94
C GLY A 181 34.55 9.71 -28.94
N THR A 182 35.66 10.04 -28.30
CA THR A 182 36.82 9.15 -28.21
C THR A 182 37.35 9.15 -26.77
N ASP A 183 37.59 7.96 -26.21
CA ASP A 183 38.18 7.82 -24.89
C ASP A 183 39.68 8.19 -24.85
N GLU A 184 40.28 8.18 -23.68
CA GLU A 184 41.70 8.50 -23.49
C GLU A 184 42.65 7.51 -24.22
N SER A 185 42.16 6.33 -24.56
CA SER A 185 42.92 5.29 -25.30
C SER A 185 42.74 5.41 -26.81
N GLY A 186 41.89 6.32 -27.30
CA GLY A 186 41.62 6.52 -28.71
C GLY A 186 40.50 5.62 -29.28
N ASN A 187 39.72 4.95 -28.45
CA ASN A 187 38.57 4.17 -28.90
C ASN A 187 37.36 5.05 -29.09
N ALA A 188 36.55 4.74 -30.09
CA ALA A 188 35.26 5.37 -30.28
C ALA A 188 34.28 4.94 -29.15
N VAL A 189 33.69 5.91 -28.45
CA VAL A 189 32.77 5.70 -27.36
C VAL A 189 31.62 6.68 -27.47
N LYS A 190 30.54 6.42 -26.71
CA LYS A 190 29.43 7.36 -26.50
C LYS A 190 29.57 7.99 -25.13
N PHE A 191 29.23 9.26 -25.03
CA PHE A 191 29.18 9.99 -23.77
C PHE A 191 27.76 10.42 -23.46
N ILE A 192 27.40 10.35 -22.18
CA ILE A 192 26.22 10.99 -21.61
C ILE A 192 26.67 12.07 -20.63
N THR A 193 25.79 13.04 -20.38
CA THR A 193 26.01 14.07 -19.35
C THR A 193 25.22 13.66 -18.11
N ASN A 194 25.91 13.44 -16.99
CA ASN A 194 25.27 13.10 -15.71
C ASN A 194 24.59 14.33 -15.08
N GLU A 195 23.93 14.13 -13.93
CA GLU A 195 23.21 15.17 -13.20
C GLU A 195 24.12 16.34 -12.75
N ASP A 196 25.41 16.08 -12.52
CA ASP A 196 26.40 17.10 -12.13
C ASP A 196 26.95 17.87 -13.34
N GLY A 197 26.52 17.51 -14.55
CA GLY A 197 26.96 18.13 -15.80
C GLY A 197 28.30 17.60 -16.31
N GLU A 198 28.79 16.49 -15.78
CA GLU A 198 30.03 15.84 -16.20
C GLU A 198 29.74 14.82 -17.31
N GLN A 199 30.70 14.67 -18.23
CA GLN A 199 30.61 13.65 -19.28
C GLN A 199 31.11 12.32 -18.77
N GLU A 200 30.28 11.29 -18.89
CA GLU A 200 30.61 9.89 -18.57
C GLU A 200 30.48 9.03 -19.83
N ILE A 201 31.30 7.97 -19.91
CA ILE A 201 31.18 7.01 -21.00
C ILE A 201 29.91 6.18 -20.78
N LEU A 202 29.05 6.17 -21.80
CA LEU A 202 27.91 5.25 -21.85
C LEU A 202 28.45 3.88 -22.31
N GLU A 203 28.60 2.96 -21.37
CA GLU A 203 29.05 1.59 -21.67
C GLU A 203 27.98 0.86 -22.48
N GLU A 204 28.42 0.12 -23.51
CA GLU A 204 27.52 -0.68 -24.32
C GLU A 204 27.00 -1.87 -23.50
N VAL A 205 25.68 -1.99 -23.41
CA VAL A 205 25.00 -3.10 -22.71
C VAL A 205 24.49 -4.11 -23.75
N PRO A 206 24.73 -5.41 -23.56
CA PRO A 206 24.19 -6.44 -24.45
C PRO A 206 22.67 -6.39 -24.53
N GLU A 207 22.13 -6.63 -25.72
CA GLU A 207 20.68 -6.76 -25.90
C GLU A 207 20.14 -7.89 -25.02
N ALA A 208 19.08 -7.59 -24.27
CA ALA A 208 18.35 -8.53 -23.43
C ALA A 208 16.88 -8.58 -23.83
N SER A 209 16.29 -9.76 -23.75
CA SER A 209 14.87 -9.96 -24.06
C SER A 209 14.05 -9.93 -22.79
N ILE A 210 12.89 -9.32 -22.85
CA ILE A 210 11.87 -9.38 -21.80
C ILE A 210 11.44 -10.82 -21.49
N ASP A 211 11.49 -11.71 -22.48
CA ASP A 211 11.17 -13.13 -22.33
C ASP A 211 12.24 -13.94 -21.54
N ASP A 212 13.43 -13.35 -21.31
CA ASP A 212 14.49 -13.95 -20.51
C ASP A 212 14.32 -13.70 -19.00
N ILE A 213 13.39 -12.82 -18.61
CA ILE A 213 13.05 -12.60 -17.20
C ILE A 213 12.48 -13.90 -16.62
N GLY A 214 13.00 -14.30 -15.46
CA GLY A 214 12.72 -15.57 -14.80
C GLY A 214 11.34 -15.61 -14.11
N VAL A 215 10.31 -15.02 -14.72
CA VAL A 215 8.92 -15.10 -14.25
C VAL A 215 8.05 -15.58 -15.41
N LYS A 216 7.46 -16.77 -15.30
CA LYS A 216 6.78 -17.42 -16.42
C LYS A 216 5.46 -18.05 -15.99
N ALA A 217 4.42 -17.86 -16.79
CA ALA A 217 3.20 -18.64 -16.73
C ALA A 217 3.43 -19.96 -17.50
N LEU A 218 3.49 -21.08 -16.78
CA LEU A 218 3.61 -22.41 -17.39
C LEU A 218 2.28 -22.84 -18.03
N ASP A 219 1.19 -22.42 -17.41
CA ASP A 219 -0.19 -22.48 -17.89
C ASP A 219 -1.01 -21.35 -17.24
N GLU A 220 -2.31 -21.35 -17.41
CA GLU A 220 -3.21 -20.29 -16.93
C GLU A 220 -3.13 -20.07 -15.41
N TYR A 221 -2.85 -21.14 -14.63
CA TYR A 221 -2.86 -21.10 -13.16
C TYR A 221 -1.58 -21.67 -12.52
N THR A 222 -0.52 -21.82 -13.30
CA THR A 222 0.78 -22.25 -12.81
C THR A 222 1.84 -21.21 -13.14
N LEU A 223 2.37 -20.59 -12.08
CA LEU A 223 3.38 -19.53 -12.15
C LEU A 223 4.74 -20.07 -11.68
N GLU A 224 5.78 -19.82 -12.44
CA GLU A 224 7.14 -20.19 -12.10
C GLU A 224 8.04 -18.96 -11.97
N PHE A 225 8.83 -18.93 -10.89
CA PHE A 225 9.94 -18.01 -10.71
C PHE A 225 11.27 -18.76 -10.80
N THR A 226 12.16 -18.29 -11.66
CA THR A 226 13.57 -18.72 -11.71
C THR A 226 14.44 -17.63 -11.10
N LEU A 227 15.23 -18.00 -10.09
CA LEU A 227 16.09 -17.09 -9.34
C LEU A 227 17.56 -17.22 -9.80
N GLU A 228 18.32 -16.15 -9.68
CA GLU A 228 19.76 -16.16 -9.98
C GLU A 228 20.58 -17.03 -9.03
N SER A 229 20.12 -17.19 -7.80
CA SER A 229 20.77 -17.98 -6.76
C SER A 229 19.78 -18.54 -5.76
N SER A 230 20.20 -19.55 -5.00
CA SER A 230 19.42 -20.17 -3.94
C SER A 230 18.88 -19.15 -2.93
N ARG A 231 17.55 -19.10 -2.77
CA ARG A 231 16.87 -18.20 -1.81
C ARG A 231 15.74 -18.92 -1.09
N PRO A 232 16.04 -19.65 -0.03
CA PRO A 232 15.02 -20.39 0.74
C PRO A 232 13.96 -19.46 1.39
N TYR A 233 14.25 -18.16 1.50
CA TYR A 233 13.36 -17.13 2.04
C TYR A 233 12.53 -16.40 0.97
N PHE A 234 12.60 -16.80 -0.30
CA PHE A 234 11.90 -16.14 -1.41
C PHE A 234 10.40 -15.99 -1.16
N LEU A 235 9.79 -16.96 -0.44
CA LEU A 235 8.38 -16.90 -0.06
C LEU A 235 8.02 -15.64 0.72
N SER A 236 8.93 -15.08 1.50
CA SER A 236 8.71 -13.82 2.21
C SER A 236 8.77 -12.57 1.32
N MET A 237 9.27 -12.70 0.09
CA MET A 237 9.40 -11.58 -0.85
C MET A 237 8.15 -11.43 -1.72
N VAL A 238 7.46 -12.54 -2.02
CA VAL A 238 6.34 -12.55 -2.97
C VAL A 238 5.03 -11.95 -2.43
N SER A 239 5.06 -11.36 -1.25
CA SER A 239 3.97 -10.56 -0.67
C SER A 239 4.23 -9.05 -0.76
N PHE A 240 5.22 -8.60 -1.57
CA PHE A 240 5.63 -7.20 -1.65
C PHE A 240 5.49 -6.64 -3.07
N GLY A 241 5.18 -5.35 -3.18
CA GLY A 241 5.03 -4.47 -4.34
C GLY A 241 5.13 -5.11 -5.73
N PRO A 242 6.33 -5.21 -6.34
CA PRO A 242 6.46 -5.69 -7.72
C PRO A 242 6.15 -7.18 -7.92
N TYR A 243 5.94 -7.93 -6.83
CA TYR A 243 5.44 -9.31 -6.87
C TYR A 243 3.90 -9.40 -6.75
N MET A 244 3.19 -8.28 -6.65
CA MET A 244 1.74 -8.26 -6.78
C MET A 244 1.33 -8.43 -8.25
N PRO A 245 0.19 -9.07 -8.55
CA PRO A 245 -0.26 -9.24 -9.93
C PRO A 245 -0.78 -7.93 -10.53
N VAL A 246 -0.74 -7.81 -11.85
CA VAL A 246 -1.42 -6.76 -12.61
C VAL A 246 -1.99 -7.34 -13.90
N TYR A 247 -3.23 -6.98 -14.25
CA TYR A 247 -3.83 -7.38 -15.52
C TYR A 247 -3.16 -6.61 -16.67
N GLY A 248 -2.27 -7.30 -17.40
CA GLY A 248 -1.43 -6.69 -18.43
C GLY A 248 -2.20 -5.90 -19.49
N PRO A 249 -3.30 -6.42 -20.09
CA PRO A 249 -4.06 -5.67 -21.08
C PRO A 249 -4.63 -4.34 -20.56
N PHE A 250 -5.01 -4.25 -19.30
CA PHE A 250 -5.48 -3.01 -18.70
C PHE A 250 -4.31 -2.05 -18.38
N LEU A 251 -3.19 -2.59 -17.94
CA LEU A 251 -1.95 -1.82 -17.74
C LEU A 251 -1.53 -1.14 -19.06
N ASP A 252 -1.55 -1.90 -20.17
CA ASP A 252 -1.22 -1.39 -21.50
C ASP A 252 -2.22 -0.33 -21.97
N GLU A 253 -3.52 -0.53 -21.71
CA GLU A 253 -4.58 0.44 -22.04
C GLU A 253 -4.39 1.76 -21.26
N CYS A 254 -4.05 1.67 -19.99
CA CYS A 254 -3.80 2.84 -19.15
C CYS A 254 -2.50 3.56 -19.52
N GLY A 255 -1.45 2.82 -19.87
CA GLY A 255 -0.12 3.34 -20.11
C GLY A 255 0.36 4.20 -18.93
N SER A 256 0.85 5.41 -19.21
CA SER A 256 1.34 6.34 -18.17
C SER A 256 0.26 6.84 -17.18
N LYS A 257 -1.01 6.49 -17.38
CA LYS A 257 -2.10 6.83 -16.46
C LYS A 257 -2.35 5.74 -15.42
N PHE A 258 -1.72 4.58 -15.53
CA PHE A 258 -1.91 3.50 -14.55
C PHE A 258 -1.58 4.00 -13.14
N GLY A 259 -2.51 3.81 -12.21
CA GLY A 259 -2.34 4.24 -10.82
C GLY A 259 -2.40 5.75 -10.56
N THR A 260 -2.88 6.57 -11.49
CA THR A 260 -3.08 8.01 -11.24
C THR A 260 -4.43 8.33 -10.59
N ASP A 261 -5.38 7.40 -10.69
CA ASP A 261 -6.73 7.54 -10.18
C ASP A 261 -7.33 6.14 -9.90
N ASN A 262 -8.37 6.06 -9.09
CA ASN A 262 -9.03 4.80 -8.78
C ASN A 262 -9.74 4.15 -10.00
N SER A 263 -9.98 4.89 -11.07
CA SER A 263 -10.50 4.35 -12.33
C SER A 263 -9.41 3.80 -13.25
N THR A 264 -8.14 4.05 -12.93
CA THR A 264 -6.96 3.54 -13.64
C THR A 264 -6.27 2.40 -12.90
N LEU A 265 -7.04 1.71 -12.04
CA LEU A 265 -6.67 0.49 -11.35
C LEU A 265 -7.75 -0.58 -11.54
N LEU A 266 -7.35 -1.83 -11.41
CA LEU A 266 -8.25 -2.96 -11.16
C LEU A 266 -7.96 -3.57 -9.80
N TYR A 267 -8.93 -4.29 -9.27
CA TYR A 267 -8.96 -4.76 -7.90
C TYR A 267 -9.22 -6.26 -7.86
N CYS A 268 -8.46 -7.00 -7.07
CA CYS A 268 -8.71 -8.43 -6.80
C CYS A 268 -8.62 -8.78 -5.30
N GLY A 269 -8.32 -7.79 -4.45
CA GLY A 269 -8.25 -7.93 -3.00
C GLY A 269 -9.61 -7.82 -2.31
N ALA A 270 -9.57 -7.79 -0.97
CA ALA A 270 -10.75 -7.75 -0.11
C ALA A 270 -11.63 -6.50 -0.31
N PHE A 271 -11.03 -5.40 -0.77
CA PHE A 271 -11.72 -4.13 -0.96
C PHE A 271 -11.45 -3.54 -2.36
N ILE A 272 -12.30 -2.59 -2.73
CA ILE A 272 -12.22 -1.76 -3.93
C ILE A 272 -12.07 -0.31 -3.49
N LEU A 273 -11.11 0.43 -4.01
CA LEU A 273 -11.01 1.88 -3.79
C LEU A 273 -12.12 2.58 -4.58
N SER A 274 -13.34 2.57 -4.04
CA SER A 274 -14.54 3.07 -4.71
C SER A 274 -14.60 4.60 -4.78
N THR A 275 -13.98 5.29 -3.81
CA THR A 275 -13.88 6.75 -3.79
C THR A 275 -12.43 7.16 -3.55
N TYR A 276 -11.94 8.06 -4.41
CA TYR A 276 -10.64 8.69 -4.27
C TYR A 276 -10.76 10.18 -4.55
N GLU A 277 -10.83 10.96 -3.49
CA GLU A 277 -10.96 12.42 -3.52
C GLU A 277 -9.76 13.03 -2.77
N PRO A 278 -8.70 13.42 -3.48
CA PRO A 278 -7.48 13.97 -2.85
C PRO A 278 -7.79 15.11 -1.89
N GLN A 279 -7.14 15.10 -0.73
CA GLN A 279 -7.32 16.05 0.37
C GLN A 279 -8.77 16.11 0.92
N GLN A 280 -9.56 15.09 0.72
CA GLN A 280 -10.91 14.96 1.26
C GLN A 280 -11.11 13.58 1.89
N GLN A 281 -11.19 12.53 1.05
CA GLN A 281 -11.46 11.19 1.53
C GLN A 281 -11.00 10.10 0.56
N ARG A 282 -10.80 8.92 1.12
CA ARG A 282 -10.65 7.66 0.41
C ARG A 282 -11.61 6.66 1.03
N VAL A 283 -12.38 5.96 0.20
CA VAL A 283 -13.29 4.93 0.68
C VAL A 283 -12.98 3.63 -0.03
N LEU A 284 -12.67 2.62 0.78
CA LEU A 284 -12.50 1.26 0.32
C LEU A 284 -13.79 0.51 0.68
N THR A 285 -14.51 0.01 -0.32
CA THR A 285 -15.74 -0.79 -0.13
C THR A 285 -15.44 -2.26 -0.32
N LYS A 286 -16.11 -3.12 0.45
CA LYS A 286 -15.96 -4.57 0.34
C LYS A 286 -16.13 -5.04 -1.11
N ASN A 287 -15.19 -5.85 -1.59
CA ASN A 287 -15.27 -6.47 -2.90
C ASN A 287 -16.24 -7.66 -2.86
N PRO A 288 -17.38 -7.60 -3.55
CA PRO A 288 -18.39 -8.66 -3.49
C PRO A 288 -17.94 -9.96 -4.18
N THR A 289 -16.90 -9.88 -5.03
CA THR A 289 -16.35 -11.02 -5.77
C THR A 289 -15.09 -11.59 -5.14
N TYR A 290 -14.63 -11.02 -4.01
CA TYR A 290 -13.44 -11.49 -3.33
C TYR A 290 -13.55 -12.97 -2.97
N TRP A 291 -12.48 -13.73 -3.16
CA TRP A 291 -12.48 -15.18 -2.96
C TRP A 291 -12.76 -15.58 -1.50
N ASP A 292 -12.30 -14.77 -0.54
CA ASP A 292 -12.50 -14.99 0.90
C ASP A 292 -13.48 -13.98 1.54
N LYS A 293 -14.44 -13.50 0.77
CA LYS A 293 -15.41 -12.47 1.19
C LYS A 293 -16.19 -12.78 2.46
N ASP A 294 -16.36 -14.07 2.77
CA ASP A 294 -17.13 -14.51 3.96
C ASP A 294 -16.36 -14.24 5.27
N ASN A 295 -15.03 -14.05 5.18
CA ASN A 295 -14.16 -13.66 6.29
C ASN A 295 -13.88 -12.16 6.34
N VAL A 296 -14.40 -11.37 5.42
CA VAL A 296 -14.32 -9.90 5.44
C VAL A 296 -15.54 -9.35 6.19
N PHE A 297 -15.32 -8.83 7.40
CA PHE A 297 -16.39 -8.37 8.30
C PHE A 297 -16.74 -6.89 8.13
N LEU A 298 -15.89 -6.10 7.53
CA LEU A 298 -16.14 -4.69 7.24
C LEU A 298 -16.82 -4.53 5.90
N ASP A 299 -17.82 -3.67 5.82
CA ASP A 299 -18.43 -3.25 4.56
C ASP A 299 -17.63 -2.14 3.87
N ALA A 300 -16.95 -1.29 4.68
CA ALA A 300 -16.08 -0.24 4.15
C ALA A 300 -15.01 0.19 5.16
N ILE A 301 -13.91 0.74 4.61
CA ILE A 301 -12.89 1.50 5.33
C ILE A 301 -12.97 2.93 4.81
N GLN A 302 -13.33 3.87 5.66
CA GLN A 302 -13.40 5.30 5.33
C GLN A 302 -12.22 6.03 5.95
N MET A 303 -11.38 6.60 5.10
CA MET A 303 -10.23 7.41 5.49
C MET A 303 -10.54 8.87 5.17
N THR A 304 -10.55 9.74 6.18
CA THR A 304 -10.80 11.17 5.99
C THR A 304 -9.49 11.94 6.09
N TYR A 305 -9.24 12.85 5.16
CA TYR A 305 -8.06 13.70 5.18
C TYR A 305 -8.14 14.74 6.29
N ASN A 306 -7.06 14.86 7.04
CA ASN A 306 -6.83 15.98 7.93
C ASN A 306 -5.34 16.19 8.12
N ALA A 307 -4.83 17.38 7.76
CA ALA A 307 -3.40 17.70 7.89
C ALA A 307 -2.88 17.57 9.34
N GLU A 308 -3.78 17.68 10.33
CA GLU A 308 -3.46 17.55 11.75
C GLU A 308 -3.92 16.19 12.33
N ALA A 309 -4.09 15.17 11.50
CA ALA A 309 -4.64 13.87 11.90
C ALA A 309 -3.98 13.32 13.18
N THR A 310 -2.65 13.40 13.29
CA THR A 310 -1.91 12.89 14.45
C THR A 310 -2.30 13.60 15.75
N SER A 311 -2.58 14.91 15.71
CA SER A 311 -2.88 15.70 16.91
C SER A 311 -4.36 15.64 17.33
N ILE A 312 -5.28 15.45 16.37
CA ILE A 312 -6.72 15.48 16.63
C ILE A 312 -7.37 14.11 16.78
N ALA A 313 -6.70 13.03 16.29
CA ALA A 313 -7.27 11.69 16.23
C ALA A 313 -7.83 11.20 17.56
N THR A 314 -7.10 11.43 18.69
CA THR A 314 -7.55 11.04 20.03
C THR A 314 -8.86 11.73 20.42
N THR A 315 -9.03 13.03 20.08
CA THR A 315 -10.25 13.78 20.37
C THR A 315 -11.40 13.29 19.51
N MET A 316 -11.16 13.00 18.23
CA MET A 316 -12.15 12.48 17.31
C MET A 316 -12.58 11.05 17.67
N TYR A 317 -11.66 10.24 18.20
CA TYR A 317 -11.99 8.93 18.76
C TYR A 317 -12.94 9.07 19.97
N GLN A 318 -12.64 9.97 20.89
CA GLN A 318 -13.49 10.22 22.06
C GLN A 318 -14.88 10.77 21.71
N SER A 319 -15.00 11.51 20.60
CA SER A 319 -16.31 11.97 20.08
C SER A 319 -17.04 10.93 19.23
N GLY A 320 -16.38 9.80 18.90
CA GLY A 320 -16.95 8.73 18.06
C GLY A 320 -16.93 9.03 16.56
N GLU A 321 -16.10 9.97 16.13
CA GLU A 321 -15.94 10.32 14.70
C GLU A 321 -14.99 9.39 13.96
N VAL A 322 -14.01 8.81 14.67
CA VAL A 322 -13.11 7.77 14.16
C VAL A 322 -13.11 6.57 15.10
N ASP A 323 -12.72 5.41 14.58
CA ASP A 323 -12.76 4.14 15.31
C ASP A 323 -11.38 3.73 15.85
N GLN A 324 -10.32 4.43 15.46
CA GLN A 324 -8.96 4.26 15.96
C GLN A 324 -8.22 5.60 16.05
N ALA A 325 -7.32 5.71 17.03
CA ALA A 325 -6.38 6.81 17.16
C ALA A 325 -5.06 6.33 17.75
N ASP A 326 -3.95 6.80 17.21
CA ASP A 326 -2.64 6.63 17.83
C ASP A 326 -2.48 7.61 18.98
N ILE A 327 -2.00 7.12 20.12
CA ILE A 327 -1.82 7.93 21.33
C ILE A 327 -0.37 8.37 21.43
N SER A 328 -0.16 9.67 21.49
CA SER A 328 1.16 10.25 21.72
C SER A 328 1.66 9.96 23.15
N SER A 329 2.97 9.88 23.32
CA SER A 329 3.61 9.52 24.60
C SER A 329 3.28 10.47 25.74
N ASP A 330 2.99 11.74 25.46
CA ASP A 330 2.60 12.75 26.44
C ASP A 330 1.17 12.55 26.97
N LEU A 331 0.25 12.01 26.16
CA LEU A 331 -1.12 11.68 26.54
C LEU A 331 -1.24 10.31 27.22
N LEU A 332 -0.36 9.38 26.90
CA LEU A 332 -0.46 7.99 27.33
C LEU A 332 -0.63 7.82 28.83
N SER A 333 0.19 8.51 29.65
CA SER A 333 0.16 8.40 31.10
C SER A 333 -1.17 8.86 31.70
N ALA A 334 -1.75 9.93 31.17
CA ALA A 334 -3.03 10.45 31.61
C ALA A 334 -4.20 9.51 31.24
N MET A 335 -4.19 9.01 30.00
CA MET A 335 -5.23 8.10 29.51
C MET A 335 -5.18 6.72 30.19
N MET A 336 -3.99 6.23 30.52
CA MET A 336 -3.82 4.98 31.30
C MET A 336 -4.31 5.12 32.76
N ALA A 337 -4.31 6.33 33.33
CA ALA A 337 -4.82 6.60 34.66
C ALA A 337 -6.35 6.82 34.70
N ASP A 338 -6.97 7.14 33.58
CA ASP A 338 -8.42 7.37 33.48
C ASP A 338 -9.19 6.05 33.35
N PRO A 339 -10.11 5.73 34.28
CA PRO A 339 -10.93 4.52 34.21
C PRO A 339 -11.76 4.38 32.92
N ASN A 340 -12.07 5.48 32.24
CA ASN A 340 -12.89 5.47 31.03
C ASN A 340 -12.07 5.14 29.78
N THR A 341 -10.77 5.34 29.80
CA THR A 341 -9.91 5.17 28.59
C THR A 341 -8.89 4.04 28.71
N LYS A 342 -8.46 3.67 29.93
CA LYS A 342 -7.41 2.67 30.16
C LYS A 342 -7.65 1.32 29.47
N ASP A 343 -8.89 0.87 29.44
CA ASP A 343 -9.27 -0.44 28.88
C ASP A 343 -9.43 -0.39 27.33
N LEU A 344 -9.36 0.79 26.74
CA LEU A 344 -9.40 1.04 25.31
C LEU A 344 -8.00 1.14 24.69
N ILE A 345 -6.96 1.19 25.55
CA ILE A 345 -5.58 1.35 25.13
C ILE A 345 -4.96 -0.02 24.92
N HIS A 346 -4.51 -0.26 23.70
CA HIS A 346 -3.81 -1.46 23.32
C HIS A 346 -2.39 -1.11 22.87
N PRO A 347 -1.35 -1.90 23.23
CA PRO A 347 -0.02 -1.68 22.69
C PRO A 347 -0.05 -1.85 21.18
N SER A 348 0.66 -0.97 20.47
CA SER A 348 0.89 -1.16 19.04
C SER A 348 1.62 -2.47 18.81
N ARG A 349 1.28 -3.16 17.73
CA ARG A 349 2.00 -4.36 17.34
C ARG A 349 3.45 -3.99 17.01
N ALA A 350 4.42 -4.66 17.62
CA ALA A 350 5.81 -4.44 17.26
C ALA A 350 6.04 -4.87 15.81
N ASN A 351 6.47 -3.95 14.97
CA ASN A 351 6.91 -4.29 13.63
C ASN A 351 8.38 -4.68 13.69
N THR A 352 8.65 -5.99 13.58
CA THR A 352 10.00 -6.55 13.62
C THR A 352 10.68 -6.60 12.25
N SER A 353 9.96 -6.20 11.20
CA SER A 353 10.47 -6.21 9.82
C SER A 353 11.32 -4.99 9.48
N TYR A 354 11.29 -3.94 10.32
CA TYR A 354 12.07 -2.73 10.11
C TYR A 354 13.17 -2.58 11.16
N ALA A 355 14.36 -2.18 10.70
CA ALA A 355 15.46 -1.74 11.54
C ALA A 355 15.67 -0.23 11.35
N TYR A 356 15.79 0.50 12.46
CA TYR A 356 16.01 1.94 12.43
C TYR A 356 17.47 2.24 12.77
N TRP A 357 18.12 3.06 11.95
CA TRP A 357 19.51 3.46 12.15
C TRP A 357 19.68 4.97 12.09
N TYR A 358 20.69 5.47 12.81
CA TYR A 358 21.21 6.80 12.59
C TYR A 358 22.36 6.71 11.60
N LEU A 359 22.22 7.33 10.43
CA LEU A 359 23.28 7.43 9.45
C LEU A 359 24.01 8.75 9.65
N PHE A 360 25.32 8.66 9.81
CA PHE A 360 26.18 9.82 9.88
C PHE A 360 26.90 9.96 8.53
N ASN A 361 26.90 11.17 7.98
CA ASN A 361 27.69 11.45 6.80
C ASN A 361 29.15 11.60 7.21
N PHE A 362 29.99 10.69 6.75
CA PHE A 362 31.44 10.67 6.97
C PHE A 362 32.23 11.12 5.72
N ASP A 363 31.56 11.62 4.68
CA ASP A 363 32.22 12.11 3.48
C ASP A 363 33.13 13.30 3.85
N PRO A 364 34.46 13.18 3.62
CA PRO A 364 35.40 14.26 3.91
C PRO A 364 35.19 15.46 2.99
N ASN A 365 34.56 15.27 1.83
CA ASN A 365 34.24 16.30 0.84
C ASN A 365 32.88 16.93 1.08
N PHE A 366 32.22 16.61 2.20
CA PHE A 366 30.93 17.16 2.54
C PHE A 366 30.96 18.68 2.47
N ASP A 367 30.19 19.23 1.53
CA ASP A 367 30.23 20.64 1.13
C ASP A 367 30.07 21.60 2.31
N ALA A 368 31.04 22.51 2.46
CA ALA A 368 31.01 23.54 3.47
C ALA A 368 29.79 24.46 3.33
N GLU A 369 29.30 24.66 2.10
CA GLU A 369 28.10 25.42 1.79
C GLU A 369 26.83 24.74 2.32
N TYR A 370 26.72 23.42 2.20
CA TYR A 370 25.61 22.66 2.80
C TYR A 370 25.59 22.77 4.33
N ARG A 371 26.76 22.69 4.97
CA ARG A 371 26.88 22.93 6.41
C ARG A 371 26.41 24.32 6.80
N THR A 372 26.79 25.33 6.02
CA THR A 372 26.43 26.73 6.28
C THR A 372 24.91 26.88 6.16
N ARG A 373 24.31 26.39 5.10
CA ARG A 373 22.83 26.42 4.88
C ARG A 373 22.06 25.72 6.02
N LYS A 374 22.53 24.55 6.47
CA LYS A 374 21.90 23.81 7.59
C LYS A 374 22.03 24.54 8.93
N LEU A 375 23.18 25.17 9.18
CA LEU A 375 23.40 25.96 10.41
C LEU A 375 22.57 27.25 10.40
N GLU A 376 22.39 27.87 9.25
CA GLU A 376 21.53 29.05 9.08
C GLU A 376 20.05 28.68 9.28
N ALA A 377 19.57 27.64 8.64
CA ALA A 377 18.19 27.15 8.82
C ALA A 377 17.87 26.72 10.28
N GLY A 378 18.86 26.19 11.00
CA GLY A 378 18.70 25.84 12.43
C GLY A 378 18.76 27.03 13.40
N ARG A 379 19.15 28.21 12.92
CA ARG A 379 19.17 29.44 13.72
C ARG A 379 17.91 30.30 13.56
N GLU A 380 17.11 30.00 12.54
CA GLU A 380 15.82 30.67 12.26
C GLU A 380 14.64 29.95 12.93
N GLN A 381 14.86 28.83 13.60
CA GLN A 381 13.91 28.13 14.46
C GLN A 381 14.23 28.39 15.94
#